data_c48f815ff3c21b073715c379a541f4a8
#
_entry.id   c48f815ff3c21b073715c379a541f4a8
#
_cell.length_a   1.000
_cell.length_b   1.000
_cell.length_c   1.000
_cell.angle_alpha   90.00
_cell.angle_beta   90.00
_cell.angle_gamma   90.00
#
_symmetry.space_group_name_H-M   'P 1'
#
loop_
_entity.id
_entity.type
_entity.pdbx_description
1 polymer ?
#
loop_
_entity_poly.entity_id
_entity_poly.type
_entity_poly.pdbx_seq_one_letter_code
_entity_poly.pdbx_strand_id
1 'polypeptide(L)'
;MYLFEWGNVRAVDNGFIVGVPCPPRVLIFFTDMPQRTVFFVSDGTGITAETFGNAILAQFDMKTRHVRLPFIDSIDKAHQAVRQINHTCEIEGSKALVFTTLVNMEVLHVIKEHCQGMLMDMFGTFVHPIEQELGVKSHHRVGRFSDVSKSKEYHDRIEAINFSLAHDDGQSHKDLEGSEVILVGVSRSGKTPTSLYLAMQHGLKAANYPLIPEDFERRQLPPALVPYRKKIFGLTIQPERLSEIRSERRPNSRYASLENCRMEVAEAEAMMRRSGIRWLSTTTKSIEEIATTILQEIRPERLIY
;
A
#
# COMPACT_ATOMS: atom_id res chain seq x y z
N MET A 1 -14.25 -26.53 -5.31
CA MET A 1 -15.40 -27.31 -4.81
C MET A 1 -14.95 -27.94 -3.49
N TYR A 2 -15.16 -27.24 -2.37
CA TYR A 2 -14.84 -27.76 -1.05
C TYR A 2 -16.16 -28.11 -0.35
N LEU A 3 -16.35 -29.38 -0.06
CA LEU A 3 -17.46 -29.91 0.74
C LEU A 3 -17.02 -29.85 2.22
N PHE A 4 -17.68 -29.04 3.02
CA PHE A 4 -17.62 -29.14 4.47
C PHE A 4 -18.79 -30.03 4.93
N GLU A 5 -18.48 -31.23 5.43
CA GLU A 5 -19.42 -32.07 6.17
C GLU A 5 -19.41 -31.66 7.65
N TRP A 6 -20.55 -31.20 8.12
CA TRP A 6 -20.77 -31.05 9.55
C TRP A 6 -21.25 -32.40 10.11
N GLY A 7 -20.43 -32.95 10.99
CA GLY A 7 -20.74 -34.19 11.68
C GLY A 7 -21.90 -34.02 12.67
N ASN A 8 -22.72 -35.06 12.77
CA ASN A 8 -23.83 -35.20 13.70
C ASN A 8 -23.37 -35.02 15.15
N VAL A 9 -23.86 -33.99 15.83
CA VAL A 9 -23.78 -33.89 17.29
C VAL A 9 -24.97 -34.64 17.87
N ARG A 10 -24.73 -35.79 18.53
CA ARG A 10 -25.75 -36.49 19.32
C ARG A 10 -25.67 -35.98 20.77
N ALA A 11 -26.70 -35.29 21.20
CA ALA A 11 -26.92 -35.09 22.63
C ALA A 11 -27.79 -36.23 23.14
N VAL A 12 -27.33 -36.94 24.13
CA VAL A 12 -28.09 -37.98 24.85
C VAL A 12 -28.44 -37.40 26.20
N ASP A 13 -29.71 -37.11 26.43
CA ASP A 13 -30.25 -36.93 27.77
C ASP A 13 -31.62 -37.62 27.88
N ASN A 14 -31.73 -38.50 28.85
CA ASN A 14 -33.00 -39.15 29.32
C ASN A 14 -33.94 -39.83 28.29
N GLY A 15 -33.40 -40.71 27.44
CA GLY A 15 -34.22 -41.83 26.95
C GLY A 15 -35.30 -41.52 25.88
N PHE A 16 -35.41 -40.30 25.37
CA PHE A 16 -36.32 -39.96 24.27
C PHE A 16 -35.57 -39.27 23.11
N ILE A 17 -35.59 -39.91 21.93
CA ILE A 17 -35.09 -39.30 20.70
C ILE A 17 -36.16 -38.38 20.17
N VAL A 18 -36.02 -37.09 20.41
CA VAL A 18 -36.84 -36.06 19.76
C VAL A 18 -36.12 -35.71 18.44
N GLY A 19 -36.68 -36.16 17.33
CA GLY A 19 -36.22 -35.77 16.00
C GLY A 19 -36.50 -34.28 15.76
N VAL A 20 -35.44 -33.43 15.83
CA VAL A 20 -35.53 -32.04 15.37
C VAL A 20 -35.61 -32.06 13.86
N PRO A 21 -36.66 -31.50 13.21
CA PRO A 21 -36.70 -31.41 11.75
C PRO A 21 -35.52 -30.56 11.28
N CYS A 22 -34.67 -31.18 10.46
CA CYS A 22 -33.57 -30.48 9.80
C CYS A 22 -34.18 -29.36 8.93
N PRO A 23 -33.77 -28.10 9.08
CA PRO A 23 -34.25 -27.05 8.20
C PRO A 23 -33.88 -27.41 6.75
N PRO A 24 -34.69 -27.03 5.75
CA PRO A 24 -34.40 -27.32 4.36
C PRO A 24 -33.01 -26.80 4.01
N ARG A 25 -32.20 -27.66 3.36
CA ARG A 25 -30.87 -27.28 2.85
C ARG A 25 -31.07 -26.08 1.93
N VAL A 26 -30.75 -24.90 2.44
CA VAL A 26 -30.54 -23.72 1.60
C VAL A 26 -29.25 -23.96 0.85
N LEU A 27 -29.33 -24.43 -0.37
CA LEU A 27 -28.24 -24.40 -1.33
C LEU A 27 -27.97 -22.91 -1.63
N ILE A 28 -27.05 -22.31 -0.90
CA ILE A 28 -26.51 -21.02 -1.30
C ILE A 28 -25.64 -21.29 -2.52
N PHE A 29 -26.26 -21.14 -3.70
CA PHE A 29 -25.49 -20.98 -4.91
C PHE A 29 -24.68 -19.69 -4.73
N PHE A 30 -23.38 -19.81 -4.58
CA PHE A 30 -22.47 -18.70 -4.87
C PHE A 30 -22.57 -18.47 -6.38
N THR A 31 -23.64 -17.82 -6.82
CA THR A 31 -23.64 -17.16 -8.12
C THR A 31 -22.49 -16.18 -8.11
N ASP A 32 -21.70 -16.19 -9.16
CA ASP A 32 -20.65 -15.18 -9.39
C ASP A 32 -21.24 -13.82 -9.02
N MET A 33 -20.78 -13.24 -7.90
CA MET A 33 -21.26 -11.92 -7.46
C MET A 33 -20.96 -10.96 -8.61
N PRO A 34 -21.98 -10.29 -9.17
CA PRO A 34 -21.78 -9.43 -10.33
C PRO A 34 -20.68 -8.42 -9.98
N GLN A 35 -19.67 -8.37 -10.82
CA GLN A 35 -18.57 -7.42 -10.66
C GLN A 35 -19.16 -6.00 -10.71
N ARG A 36 -19.06 -5.26 -9.60
CA ARG A 36 -19.60 -3.91 -9.50
C ARG A 36 -18.55 -2.89 -9.91
N THR A 37 -18.93 -1.93 -10.76
CA THR A 37 -18.02 -0.84 -11.14
C THR A 37 -18.01 0.26 -10.06
N VAL A 38 -16.80 0.73 -9.77
CA VAL A 38 -16.49 1.83 -8.86
C VAL A 38 -15.85 2.94 -9.65
N PHE A 39 -16.42 4.13 -9.58
CA PHE A 39 -15.88 5.34 -10.20
C PHE A 39 -15.21 6.24 -9.17
N PHE A 40 -14.04 6.77 -9.51
CA PHE A 40 -13.31 7.76 -8.72
C PHE A 40 -13.28 9.08 -9.51
N VAL A 41 -14.12 10.03 -9.12
CA VAL A 41 -14.35 11.28 -9.83
C VAL A 41 -13.64 12.43 -9.11
N SER A 42 -12.83 13.20 -9.82
CA SER A 42 -12.06 14.30 -9.22
C SER A 42 -11.81 15.42 -10.24
N ASP A 43 -11.75 16.65 -9.77
CA ASP A 43 -11.24 17.81 -10.51
C ASP A 43 -9.70 17.85 -10.64
N GLY A 44 -9.00 17.02 -9.86
CA GLY A 44 -7.57 16.74 -9.94
C GLY A 44 -7.27 15.35 -10.51
N THR A 45 -6.20 14.72 -10.04
CA THR A 45 -5.71 13.41 -10.53
C THR A 45 -6.59 12.23 -10.14
N GLY A 46 -7.46 12.39 -9.15
CA GLY A 46 -8.33 11.32 -8.62
C GLY A 46 -7.63 10.34 -7.66
N ILE A 47 -6.35 10.52 -7.37
CA ILE A 47 -5.59 9.62 -6.50
C ILE A 47 -6.20 9.56 -5.10
N THR A 48 -6.58 10.69 -4.52
CA THR A 48 -7.19 10.74 -3.18
C THR A 48 -8.50 9.98 -3.13
N ALA A 49 -9.38 10.19 -4.12
CA ALA A 49 -10.66 9.48 -4.22
C ALA A 49 -10.46 7.98 -4.33
N GLU A 50 -9.49 7.55 -5.14
CA GLU A 50 -9.17 6.14 -5.34
C GLU A 50 -8.55 5.50 -4.10
N THR A 51 -7.56 6.14 -3.48
CA THR A 51 -6.89 5.59 -2.29
C THR A 51 -7.87 5.41 -1.13
N PHE A 52 -8.67 6.42 -0.86
CA PHE A 52 -9.67 6.35 0.22
C PHE A 52 -10.80 5.37 -0.12
N GLY A 53 -11.32 5.41 -1.34
CA GLY A 53 -12.34 4.46 -1.77
C GLY A 53 -11.86 3.01 -1.70
N ASN A 54 -10.62 2.74 -2.12
CA ASN A 54 -10.02 1.41 -1.99
C ASN A 54 -9.88 0.97 -0.53
N ALA A 55 -9.50 1.87 0.37
CA ALA A 55 -9.41 1.57 1.80
C ALA A 55 -10.79 1.17 2.40
N ILE A 56 -11.86 1.83 1.95
CA ILE A 56 -13.24 1.47 2.34
C ILE A 56 -13.63 0.13 1.71
N LEU A 57 -13.40 -0.05 0.41
CA LEU A 57 -13.80 -1.26 -0.33
C LEU A 57 -13.07 -2.52 0.15
N ALA A 58 -11.85 -2.37 0.67
CA ALA A 58 -11.09 -3.47 1.28
C ALA A 58 -11.77 -4.10 2.52
N GLN A 59 -12.80 -3.45 3.08
CA GLN A 59 -13.61 -4.01 4.17
C GLN A 59 -14.72 -4.95 3.67
N PHE A 60 -14.87 -5.12 2.35
CA PHE A 60 -15.91 -5.95 1.74
C PHE A 60 -15.27 -7.00 0.83
N ASP A 61 -15.67 -8.25 1.00
CA ASP A 61 -15.24 -9.38 0.16
C ASP A 61 -15.99 -9.35 -1.18
N MET A 62 -15.70 -8.36 -2.03
CA MET A 62 -16.34 -8.21 -3.34
C MET A 62 -15.33 -7.89 -4.43
N LYS A 63 -15.57 -8.42 -5.63
CA LYS A 63 -14.80 -8.05 -6.82
C LYS A 63 -15.35 -6.76 -7.41
N THR A 64 -14.50 -5.75 -7.56
CA THR A 64 -14.85 -4.46 -8.13
C THR A 64 -14.02 -4.18 -9.39
N ARG A 65 -14.63 -3.48 -10.35
CA ARG A 65 -13.96 -2.89 -11.50
C ARG A 65 -13.76 -1.40 -11.21
N HIS A 66 -12.53 -0.91 -11.26
CA HIS A 66 -12.20 0.47 -10.95
C HIS A 66 -12.10 1.31 -12.22
N VAL A 67 -12.72 2.49 -12.19
CA VAL A 67 -12.66 3.49 -13.28
C VAL A 67 -12.34 4.85 -12.67
N ARG A 68 -11.19 5.42 -13.02
CA ARG A 68 -10.80 6.76 -12.60
C ARG A 68 -11.24 7.78 -13.65
N LEU A 69 -11.92 8.84 -13.21
CA LEU A 69 -12.35 9.99 -14.01
C LEU A 69 -11.64 11.24 -13.45
N PRO A 70 -10.40 11.49 -13.85
CA PRO A 70 -9.64 12.67 -13.41
C PRO A 70 -10.00 13.90 -14.21
N PHE A 71 -9.62 15.08 -13.67
CA PHE A 71 -9.73 16.39 -14.33
C PHE A 71 -11.14 16.75 -14.77
N ILE A 72 -12.15 16.40 -13.98
CA ILE A 72 -13.54 16.81 -14.16
C ILE A 72 -13.67 18.22 -13.59
N ASP A 73 -13.17 19.20 -14.32
CA ASP A 73 -13.02 20.61 -13.93
C ASP A 73 -14.05 21.55 -14.59
N SER A 74 -14.94 21.00 -15.41
CA SER A 74 -15.98 21.77 -16.11
C SER A 74 -17.33 21.05 -16.12
N ILE A 75 -18.40 21.81 -16.33
CA ILE A 75 -19.78 21.32 -16.43
C ILE A 75 -19.91 20.29 -17.58
N ASP A 76 -19.27 20.53 -18.72
CA ASP A 76 -19.32 19.62 -19.86
C ASP A 76 -18.69 18.27 -19.53
N LYS A 77 -17.54 18.27 -18.84
CA LYS A 77 -16.89 17.05 -18.39
C LYS A 77 -17.73 16.33 -17.32
N ALA A 78 -18.40 17.08 -16.44
CA ALA A 78 -19.33 16.51 -15.47
C ALA A 78 -20.46 15.75 -16.16
N HIS A 79 -21.08 16.35 -17.18
CA HIS A 79 -22.12 15.67 -17.98
C HIS A 79 -21.58 14.43 -18.71
N GLN A 80 -20.32 14.45 -19.19
CA GLN A 80 -19.69 13.27 -19.80
C GLN A 80 -19.49 12.16 -18.77
N ALA A 81 -18.99 12.50 -17.58
CA ALA A 81 -18.83 11.55 -16.48
C ALA A 81 -20.17 10.93 -16.06
N VAL A 82 -21.22 11.74 -15.91
CA VAL A 82 -22.59 11.29 -15.60
C VAL A 82 -23.08 10.30 -16.64
N ARG A 83 -22.95 10.62 -17.94
CA ARG A 83 -23.36 9.68 -19.01
C ARG A 83 -22.65 8.34 -18.91
N GLN A 84 -21.34 8.34 -18.64
CA GLN A 84 -20.55 7.13 -18.51
C GLN A 84 -20.98 6.31 -17.29
N ILE A 85 -21.21 6.96 -16.14
CA ILE A 85 -21.65 6.30 -14.91
C ILE A 85 -23.05 5.69 -15.10
N ASN A 86 -24.01 6.49 -15.63
CA ASN A 86 -25.38 6.06 -15.82
C ASN A 86 -25.48 4.89 -16.82
N HIS A 87 -24.75 4.97 -17.93
CA HIS A 87 -24.66 3.87 -18.90
C HIS A 87 -24.11 2.58 -18.25
N THR A 88 -23.11 2.70 -17.37
CA THR A 88 -22.61 1.54 -16.62
C THR A 88 -23.67 0.98 -15.67
N CYS A 89 -24.42 1.84 -14.97
CA CYS A 89 -25.51 1.40 -14.11
C CYS A 89 -26.61 0.65 -14.90
N GLU A 90 -26.91 1.10 -16.11
CA GLU A 90 -27.87 0.44 -17.01
C GLU A 90 -27.39 -0.95 -17.45
N ILE A 91 -26.14 -1.05 -17.90
CA ILE A 91 -25.55 -2.33 -18.34
C ILE A 91 -25.46 -3.34 -17.19
N GLU A 92 -25.02 -2.89 -16.00
CA GLU A 92 -24.86 -3.77 -14.84
C GLU A 92 -26.17 -4.07 -14.12
N GLY A 93 -27.25 -3.36 -14.45
CA GLY A 93 -28.55 -3.47 -13.75
C GLY A 93 -28.47 -3.13 -12.27
N SER A 94 -27.44 -2.39 -11.87
CA SER A 94 -27.14 -2.03 -10.48
C SER A 94 -26.45 -0.69 -10.38
N LYS A 95 -26.60 0.00 -9.21
CA LYS A 95 -25.94 1.29 -9.00
C LYS A 95 -24.43 1.12 -8.91
N ALA A 96 -23.66 1.76 -9.78
CA ALA A 96 -22.23 1.92 -9.62
C ALA A 96 -21.90 2.70 -8.32
N LEU A 97 -20.77 2.39 -7.69
CA LEU A 97 -20.25 3.18 -6.56
C LEU A 97 -19.47 4.36 -7.10
N VAL A 98 -19.69 5.56 -6.59
CA VAL A 98 -19.05 6.78 -7.09
C VAL A 98 -18.43 7.55 -5.94
N PHE A 99 -17.09 7.45 -5.79
CA PHE A 99 -16.35 8.27 -4.84
C PHE A 99 -15.91 9.57 -5.51
N THR A 100 -16.23 10.70 -4.91
CA THR A 100 -15.83 12.00 -5.46
C THR A 100 -15.07 12.88 -4.47
N THR A 101 -14.06 13.57 -5.01
CA THR A 101 -13.28 14.62 -4.34
C THR A 101 -13.36 15.93 -5.10
N LEU A 102 -14.50 16.23 -5.68
CA LEU A 102 -14.75 17.47 -6.39
C LEU A 102 -14.82 18.64 -5.40
N VAL A 103 -14.07 19.69 -5.70
CA VAL A 103 -14.02 20.94 -4.92
C VAL A 103 -14.91 22.00 -5.56
N ASN A 104 -15.04 22.00 -6.89
CA ASN A 104 -15.92 22.91 -7.61
C ASN A 104 -17.39 22.54 -7.38
N MET A 105 -18.11 23.42 -6.71
CA MET A 105 -19.50 23.17 -6.33
C MET A 105 -20.48 23.10 -7.51
N GLU A 106 -20.23 23.82 -8.60
CA GLU A 106 -21.06 23.78 -9.80
C GLU A 106 -20.94 22.43 -10.50
N VAL A 107 -19.71 21.94 -10.64
CA VAL A 107 -19.41 20.61 -11.20
C VAL A 107 -19.99 19.51 -10.34
N LEU A 108 -19.82 19.62 -9.02
CA LEU A 108 -20.37 18.65 -8.05
C LEU A 108 -21.90 18.61 -8.11
N HIS A 109 -22.55 19.77 -8.28
CA HIS A 109 -24.01 19.88 -8.38
C HIS A 109 -24.54 19.08 -9.59
N VAL A 110 -23.90 19.22 -10.76
CA VAL A 110 -24.27 18.44 -11.96
C VAL A 110 -24.17 16.93 -11.69
N ILE A 111 -23.11 16.49 -11.03
CA ILE A 111 -22.95 15.08 -10.68
C ILE A 111 -24.06 14.64 -9.71
N LYS A 112 -24.33 15.44 -8.67
CA LYS A 112 -25.35 15.12 -7.66
C LYS A 112 -26.75 15.01 -8.25
N GLU A 113 -27.11 15.90 -9.16
CA GLU A 113 -28.45 15.94 -9.75
C GLU A 113 -28.69 14.83 -10.77
N HIS A 114 -27.69 14.48 -11.57
CA HIS A 114 -27.90 13.64 -12.74
C HIS A 114 -27.32 12.24 -12.64
N CYS A 115 -26.50 11.94 -11.60
CA CYS A 115 -25.87 10.64 -11.45
C CYS A 115 -26.83 9.60 -10.84
N GLN A 116 -27.02 8.47 -11.51
CA GLN A 116 -27.80 7.32 -11.01
C GLN A 116 -26.99 6.40 -10.08
N GLY A 117 -25.67 6.56 -10.06
CA GLY A 117 -24.79 5.81 -9.16
C GLY A 117 -24.99 6.18 -7.69
N MET A 118 -24.45 5.35 -6.80
CA MET A 118 -24.37 5.67 -5.37
C MET A 118 -23.22 6.65 -5.14
N LEU A 119 -23.53 7.93 -4.99
CA LEU A 119 -22.55 8.99 -4.84
C LEU A 119 -22.09 9.13 -3.38
N MET A 120 -20.78 9.11 -3.18
CA MET A 120 -20.11 9.37 -1.91
C MET A 120 -19.23 10.61 -2.07
N ASP A 121 -19.78 11.76 -1.65
CA ASP A 121 -19.08 13.04 -1.64
C ASP A 121 -18.16 13.12 -0.42
N MET A 122 -16.87 12.85 -0.63
CA MET A 122 -15.91 12.78 0.44
C MET A 122 -15.62 14.15 1.06
N PHE A 123 -15.47 15.19 0.24
CA PHE A 123 -15.22 16.52 0.77
C PHE A 123 -16.44 17.09 1.49
N GLY A 124 -17.63 16.94 0.92
CA GLY A 124 -18.87 17.36 1.61
C GLY A 124 -19.06 16.66 2.95
N THR A 125 -18.68 15.39 3.04
CA THR A 125 -18.80 14.61 4.28
C THR A 125 -17.85 15.08 5.37
N PHE A 126 -16.60 15.45 5.04
CA PHE A 126 -15.57 15.76 6.04
C PHE A 126 -15.29 17.26 6.20
N VAL A 127 -15.34 18.04 5.12
CA VAL A 127 -14.98 19.46 5.16
C VAL A 127 -15.97 20.27 5.99
N HIS A 128 -17.27 20.03 5.82
CA HIS A 128 -18.29 20.81 6.53
C HIS A 128 -18.23 20.66 8.08
N PRO A 129 -18.12 19.46 8.65
CA PRO A 129 -17.90 19.31 10.09
C PRO A 129 -16.62 20.00 10.59
N ILE A 130 -15.54 19.95 9.81
CA ILE A 130 -14.28 20.62 10.15
C ILE A 130 -14.42 22.13 10.11
N GLU A 131 -15.14 22.69 9.12
CA GLU A 131 -15.46 24.13 9.07
C GLU A 131 -16.22 24.59 10.30
N GLN A 132 -17.18 23.79 10.76
CA GLN A 132 -17.97 24.09 11.96
C GLN A 132 -17.10 24.07 13.21
N GLU A 133 -16.26 23.07 13.39
CA GLU A 133 -15.38 22.93 14.54
C GLU A 133 -14.32 24.05 14.61
N LEU A 134 -13.69 24.36 13.46
CA LEU A 134 -12.64 25.37 13.37
C LEU A 134 -13.18 26.82 13.29
N GLY A 135 -14.46 27.01 12.98
CA GLY A 135 -15.04 28.33 12.73
C GLY A 135 -14.50 29.05 11.49
N VAL A 136 -13.89 28.30 10.55
CA VAL A 136 -13.22 28.83 9.35
C VAL A 136 -13.82 28.17 8.11
N LYS A 137 -14.08 28.96 7.06
CA LYS A 137 -14.55 28.44 5.77
C LYS A 137 -13.40 27.88 4.95
N SER A 138 -13.62 26.71 4.32
CA SER A 138 -12.67 26.13 3.37
C SER A 138 -12.56 27.00 2.12
N HIS A 139 -11.40 26.99 1.48
CA HIS A 139 -11.15 27.83 0.29
C HIS A 139 -11.62 27.20 -1.02
N HIS A 140 -12.12 25.97 -1.01
CA HIS A 140 -12.57 25.22 -2.19
C HIS A 140 -11.63 25.32 -3.41
N ARG A 141 -10.29 25.27 -3.19
CA ARG A 141 -9.28 25.37 -4.24
C ARG A 141 -8.78 23.99 -4.65
N VAL A 142 -8.87 23.71 -5.94
CA VAL A 142 -8.29 22.51 -6.58
C VAL A 142 -6.76 22.58 -6.51
N GLY A 143 -6.11 21.44 -6.23
CA GLY A 143 -4.66 21.31 -6.36
C GLY A 143 -3.82 21.94 -5.25
N ARG A 144 -4.40 22.43 -4.15
CA ARG A 144 -3.64 23.04 -3.04
C ARG A 144 -2.65 22.05 -2.39
N PHE A 145 -2.94 20.76 -2.43
CA PHE A 145 -2.02 19.72 -1.98
C PHE A 145 -0.84 19.50 -2.94
N SER A 146 -0.97 19.91 -4.20
CA SER A 146 0.05 19.78 -5.24
C SER A 146 0.79 21.10 -5.57
N ASP A 147 0.45 22.22 -4.93
CA ASP A 147 1.12 23.53 -5.14
C ASP A 147 2.53 23.58 -4.49
N VAL A 148 3.11 22.41 -4.31
CA VAL A 148 4.37 22.11 -3.60
C VAL A 148 5.59 22.37 -4.50
N SER A 149 5.42 22.66 -5.81
CA SER A 149 6.52 22.77 -6.77
C SER A 149 7.53 23.89 -6.49
N LYS A 150 7.20 24.82 -5.58
CA LYS A 150 8.09 25.93 -5.15
C LYS A 150 8.52 25.81 -3.69
N SER A 151 8.13 24.77 -2.96
CA SER A 151 8.46 24.61 -1.55
C SER A 151 9.83 23.94 -1.39
N LYS A 152 10.51 24.26 -0.28
CA LYS A 152 11.74 23.58 0.14
C LYS A 152 11.55 22.05 0.20
N GLU A 153 10.38 21.60 0.62
CA GLU A 153 10.00 20.18 0.70
C GLU A 153 10.04 19.46 -0.65
N TYR A 154 9.67 20.14 -1.74
CA TYR A 154 9.79 19.56 -3.09
C TYR A 154 11.26 19.36 -3.48
N HIS A 155 12.11 20.37 -3.25
CA HIS A 155 13.54 20.26 -3.55
C HIS A 155 14.21 19.19 -2.70
N ASP A 156 13.92 19.14 -1.41
CA ASP A 156 14.44 18.13 -0.49
C ASP A 156 14.02 16.72 -0.94
N ARG A 157 12.78 16.57 -1.42
CA ARG A 157 12.26 15.30 -1.95
C ARG A 157 12.97 14.86 -3.24
N ILE A 158 13.18 15.78 -4.18
CA ILE A 158 13.93 15.48 -5.42
C ILE A 158 15.37 15.12 -5.09
N GLU A 159 16.00 15.82 -4.14
CA GLU A 159 17.35 15.51 -3.69
C GLU A 159 17.41 14.12 -3.04
N ALA A 160 16.43 13.76 -2.20
CA ALA A 160 16.34 12.45 -1.58
C ALA A 160 16.15 11.33 -2.61
N ILE A 161 15.33 11.55 -3.66
CA ILE A 161 15.15 10.59 -4.75
C ILE A 161 16.46 10.38 -5.50
N ASN A 162 17.12 11.48 -5.90
CA ASN A 162 18.42 11.41 -6.59
C ASN A 162 19.47 10.70 -5.75
N PHE A 163 19.51 10.99 -4.44
CA PHE A 163 20.41 10.31 -3.50
C PHE A 163 20.13 8.81 -3.45
N SER A 164 18.85 8.40 -3.30
CA SER A 164 18.49 7.00 -3.21
C SER A 164 18.78 6.23 -4.49
N LEU A 165 18.58 6.85 -5.66
CA LEU A 165 18.93 6.25 -6.96
C LEU A 165 20.45 6.09 -7.11
N ALA A 166 21.24 7.07 -6.68
CA ALA A 166 22.71 7.02 -6.74
C ALA A 166 23.30 5.97 -5.78
N HIS A 167 22.57 5.60 -4.73
CA HIS A 167 22.98 4.65 -3.68
C HIS A 167 22.18 3.36 -3.70
N ASP A 168 21.61 2.99 -4.85
CA ASP A 168 20.93 1.72 -5.02
C ASP A 168 21.92 0.61 -5.42
N ASP A 169 21.67 -0.61 -4.91
CA ASP A 169 22.43 -1.84 -5.17
C ASP A 169 23.97 -1.73 -4.97
N GLY A 170 24.41 -0.88 -4.04
CA GLY A 170 25.83 -0.78 -3.68
C GLY A 170 26.71 -0.18 -4.77
N GLN A 171 26.13 0.48 -5.78
CA GLN A 171 26.90 1.12 -6.87
C GLN A 171 27.81 2.24 -6.36
N SER A 172 27.52 2.80 -5.20
CA SER A 172 28.38 3.79 -4.56
C SER A 172 28.42 3.56 -3.05
N HIS A 173 29.56 3.06 -2.54
CA HIS A 173 29.85 3.12 -1.10
C HIS A 173 30.37 4.50 -0.68
N LYS A 174 30.47 5.44 -1.64
CA LYS A 174 30.90 6.80 -1.43
C LYS A 174 29.71 7.60 -0.94
N ASP A 175 29.92 8.48 0.04
CA ASP A 175 28.93 9.42 0.57
C ASP A 175 27.73 8.83 1.34
N LEU A 176 27.89 7.65 1.96
CA LEU A 176 26.92 7.14 2.93
C LEU A 176 26.70 8.09 4.12
N GLU A 177 27.61 9.06 4.32
CA GLU A 177 27.48 10.09 5.33
C GLU A 177 26.22 10.93 5.16
N GLY A 178 25.87 11.26 3.91
CA GLY A 178 24.66 12.00 3.56
C GLY A 178 23.36 11.22 3.74
N SER A 179 23.42 9.91 3.99
CA SER A 179 22.21 9.10 4.22
C SER A 179 21.57 9.43 5.57
N GLU A 180 20.25 9.40 5.62
CA GLU A 180 19.46 9.44 6.85
C GLU A 180 19.12 8.03 7.34
N VAL A 181 18.99 7.08 6.41
CA VAL A 181 18.85 5.65 6.69
C VAL A 181 19.64 4.83 5.67
N ILE A 182 20.21 3.70 6.11
CA ILE A 182 20.88 2.72 5.26
C ILE A 182 20.17 1.39 5.43
N LEU A 183 19.53 0.93 4.37
CA LEU A 183 18.82 -0.35 4.35
C LEU A 183 19.80 -1.48 4.01
N VAL A 184 19.92 -2.47 4.90
CA VAL A 184 20.76 -3.64 4.69
C VAL A 184 19.93 -4.91 4.64
N GLY A 185 20.41 -5.91 3.92
CA GLY A 185 19.76 -7.22 3.84
C GLY A 185 20.15 -7.97 2.57
N VAL A 186 19.69 -9.20 2.45
CA VAL A 186 19.94 -10.04 1.27
C VAL A 186 19.35 -9.44 -0.01
N SER A 187 19.90 -9.79 -1.16
CA SER A 187 19.34 -9.38 -2.45
C SER A 187 17.88 -9.84 -2.56
N ARG A 188 16.98 -8.96 -3.00
CA ARG A 188 15.52 -9.16 -3.10
C ARG A 188 14.73 -9.18 -1.79
N SER A 189 15.28 -8.65 -0.72
CA SER A 189 14.53 -8.43 0.54
C SER A 189 13.67 -7.14 0.56
N GLY A 190 13.46 -6.47 -0.57
CA GLY A 190 12.60 -5.27 -0.65
C GLY A 190 13.32 -3.94 -0.39
N LYS A 191 14.65 -3.90 -0.30
CA LYS A 191 15.42 -2.67 0.00
C LYS A 191 15.18 -1.55 -1.01
N THR A 192 15.41 -1.80 -2.31
CA THR A 192 15.23 -0.81 -3.38
C THR A 192 13.83 -0.17 -3.39
N PRO A 193 12.71 -0.93 -3.42
CA PRO A 193 11.39 -0.29 -3.37
C PRO A 193 11.16 0.50 -2.09
N THR A 194 11.68 0.04 -0.96
CA THR A 194 11.54 0.74 0.33
C THR A 194 12.36 2.03 0.36
N SER A 195 13.61 2.04 -0.13
CA SER A 195 14.44 3.24 -0.19
C SER A 195 13.82 4.32 -1.09
N LEU A 196 13.31 3.92 -2.25
CA LEU A 196 12.61 4.83 -3.15
C LEU A 196 11.31 5.36 -2.54
N TYR A 197 10.52 4.50 -1.87
CA TYR A 197 9.31 4.95 -1.20
C TYR A 197 9.59 5.97 -0.09
N LEU A 198 10.59 5.72 0.75
CA LEU A 198 11.04 6.66 1.80
C LEU A 198 11.46 8.01 1.19
N ALA A 199 12.18 7.99 0.07
CA ALA A 199 12.59 9.20 -0.62
C ALA A 199 11.39 9.95 -1.24
N MET A 200 10.51 9.25 -1.94
CA MET A 200 9.37 9.85 -2.66
C MET A 200 8.29 10.37 -1.73
N GLN A 201 7.96 9.65 -0.67
CA GLN A 201 6.87 10.01 0.23
C GLN A 201 7.31 10.88 1.40
N HIS A 202 8.50 10.63 1.92
CA HIS A 202 8.97 11.27 3.16
C HIS A 202 10.20 12.17 2.97
N GLY A 203 10.73 12.30 1.73
CA GLY A 203 11.91 13.10 1.44
C GLY A 203 13.15 12.62 2.20
N LEU A 204 13.23 11.31 2.52
CA LEU A 204 14.30 10.73 3.32
C LEU A 204 15.42 10.20 2.41
N LYS A 205 16.65 10.63 2.63
CA LYS A 205 17.83 10.12 1.92
C LYS A 205 18.17 8.71 2.38
N ALA A 206 17.63 7.72 1.66
CA ALA A 206 17.79 6.31 1.97
C ALA A 206 18.79 5.64 1.04
N ALA A 207 19.85 5.04 1.60
CA ALA A 207 20.80 4.22 0.85
C ALA A 207 20.41 2.74 0.93
N ASN A 208 20.72 1.97 -0.11
CA ASN A 208 20.51 0.53 -0.18
C ASN A 208 21.86 -0.20 -0.24
N TYR A 209 22.15 -1.01 0.75
CA TYR A 209 23.36 -1.84 0.80
C TYR A 209 22.98 -3.33 0.78
N PRO A 210 23.11 -4.02 -0.36
CA PRO A 210 22.90 -5.46 -0.43
C PRO A 210 24.06 -6.19 0.24
N LEU A 211 23.77 -7.09 1.17
CA LEU A 211 24.76 -7.99 1.72
C LEU A 211 25.14 -9.05 0.68
N ILE A 212 26.43 -9.25 0.49
CA ILE A 212 27.01 -10.16 -0.48
C ILE A 212 27.70 -11.35 0.23
N PRO A 213 28.00 -12.46 -0.48
CA PRO A 213 28.64 -13.64 0.12
C PRO A 213 29.89 -13.33 0.92
N GLU A 214 30.72 -12.41 0.45
CA GLU A 214 31.97 -11.96 1.09
C GLU A 214 31.72 -11.29 2.45
N ASP A 215 30.57 -10.63 2.63
CA ASP A 215 30.16 -10.03 3.91
C ASP A 215 29.77 -11.15 4.90
N PHE A 216 29.16 -12.22 4.43
CA PHE A 216 28.80 -13.36 5.27
C PHE A 216 30.04 -14.12 5.77
N GLU A 217 31.05 -14.29 4.91
CA GLU A 217 32.32 -14.94 5.28
C GLU A 217 33.03 -14.20 6.42
N ARG A 218 32.97 -12.88 6.40
CA ARG A 218 33.58 -12.02 7.46
C ARG A 218 32.84 -12.10 8.80
N ARG A 219 31.59 -12.52 8.81
CA ARG A 219 30.73 -12.58 10.01
C ARG A 219 30.63 -11.28 10.82
N GLN A 220 30.97 -10.16 10.22
CA GLN A 220 30.98 -8.82 10.81
C GLN A 220 30.32 -7.85 9.88
N LEU A 221 29.86 -6.74 10.43
CA LEU A 221 29.33 -5.64 9.62
C LEU A 221 30.38 -5.18 8.62
N PRO A 222 30.01 -4.98 7.34
CA PRO A 222 30.93 -4.45 6.33
C PRO A 222 31.65 -3.20 6.82
N PRO A 223 32.97 -3.07 6.63
CA PRO A 223 33.76 -1.93 7.15
C PRO A 223 33.20 -0.58 6.73
N ALA A 224 32.66 -0.48 5.50
CA ALA A 224 32.02 0.73 4.99
C ALA A 224 30.79 1.17 5.80
N LEU A 225 30.13 0.26 6.51
CA LEU A 225 28.92 0.50 7.28
C LEU A 225 29.19 0.79 8.76
N VAL A 226 30.35 0.41 9.28
CA VAL A 226 30.69 0.55 10.71
C VAL A 226 30.51 1.96 11.24
N PRO A 227 30.94 3.05 10.53
CA PRO A 227 30.75 4.42 10.99
C PRO A 227 29.28 4.83 11.10
N TYR A 228 28.41 4.20 10.33
CA TYR A 228 26.99 4.58 10.16
C TYR A 228 26.03 3.66 10.91
N ARG A 229 26.49 2.84 11.84
CA ARG A 229 25.69 1.79 12.53
C ARG A 229 24.35 2.30 13.07
N LYS A 230 24.29 3.55 13.55
CA LYS A 230 23.07 4.17 14.10
C LYS A 230 22.02 4.49 13.03
N LYS A 231 22.42 4.59 11.77
CA LYS A 231 21.55 4.87 10.61
C LYS A 231 21.09 3.60 9.90
N ILE A 232 21.59 2.42 10.31
CA ILE A 232 21.32 1.16 9.61
C ILE A 232 20.01 0.55 10.11
N PHE A 233 19.21 0.10 9.15
CA PHE A 233 18.03 -0.71 9.40
C PHE A 233 18.02 -1.94 8.48
N GLY A 234 17.76 -3.10 9.05
CA GLY A 234 17.78 -4.37 8.35
C GLY A 234 16.42 -4.75 7.75
N LEU A 235 16.45 -5.33 6.55
CA LEU A 235 15.29 -5.96 5.94
C LEU A 235 15.58 -7.43 5.69
N THR A 236 14.73 -8.30 6.26
CA THR A 236 14.78 -9.75 6.03
C THR A 236 13.51 -10.24 5.34
N ILE A 237 13.52 -11.46 4.86
CA ILE A 237 12.40 -12.10 4.17
C ILE A 237 12.45 -13.60 4.43
N GLN A 238 11.30 -14.27 4.45
CA GLN A 238 11.28 -15.73 4.57
C GLN A 238 12.00 -16.39 3.39
N PRO A 239 12.87 -17.40 3.64
CA PRO A 239 13.67 -18.04 2.60
C PRO A 239 12.84 -18.65 1.46
N GLU A 240 11.69 -19.20 1.75
CA GLU A 240 10.76 -19.78 0.79
C GLU A 240 10.26 -18.68 -0.18
N ARG A 241 9.80 -17.56 0.37
CA ARG A 241 9.36 -16.41 -0.44
C ARG A 241 10.50 -15.80 -1.24
N LEU A 242 11.70 -15.72 -0.67
CA LEU A 242 12.89 -15.25 -1.34
C LEU A 242 13.26 -16.14 -2.55
N SER A 243 13.19 -17.45 -2.38
CA SER A 243 13.43 -18.44 -3.44
C SER A 243 12.44 -18.28 -4.59
N GLU A 244 11.16 -18.08 -4.31
CA GLU A 244 10.13 -17.79 -5.33
C GLU A 244 10.49 -16.54 -6.14
N ILE A 245 10.71 -15.40 -5.48
CA ILE A 245 11.02 -14.11 -6.12
C ILE A 245 12.32 -14.20 -6.96
N ARG A 246 13.32 -14.91 -6.45
CA ARG A 246 14.59 -15.08 -7.20
C ARG A 246 14.42 -16.02 -8.38
N SER A 247 13.57 -17.04 -8.29
CA SER A 247 13.27 -17.99 -9.35
C SER A 247 12.52 -17.34 -10.52
N GLU A 248 11.65 -16.38 -10.26
CA GLU A 248 11.00 -15.58 -11.31
C GLU A 248 12.03 -14.83 -12.18
N ARG A 249 13.14 -14.38 -11.59
CA ARG A 249 14.18 -13.62 -12.29
C ARG A 249 15.26 -14.51 -12.93
N ARG A 250 15.69 -15.56 -12.22
CA ARG A 250 16.73 -16.51 -12.65
C ARG A 250 16.33 -17.93 -12.30
N PRO A 251 15.47 -18.57 -13.10
CA PRO A 251 15.04 -19.94 -12.86
C PRO A 251 16.21 -20.91 -12.76
N ASN A 252 16.08 -21.93 -11.94
CA ASN A 252 17.04 -23.04 -11.81
C ASN A 252 18.48 -22.61 -11.48
N SER A 253 18.68 -21.46 -10.86
CA SER A 253 20.01 -20.98 -10.47
C SER A 253 20.31 -21.33 -9.01
N ARG A 254 21.59 -21.51 -8.66
CA ARG A 254 22.04 -21.63 -7.28
C ARG A 254 21.58 -20.43 -6.44
N TYR A 255 21.59 -19.23 -7.02
CA TYR A 255 21.12 -17.99 -6.41
C TYR A 255 19.66 -18.07 -5.91
N ALA A 256 18.80 -18.78 -6.65
CA ALA A 256 17.39 -18.93 -6.34
C ALA A 256 17.07 -20.21 -5.53
N SER A 257 18.07 -21.11 -5.33
CA SER A 257 17.82 -22.34 -4.57
C SER A 257 17.40 -22.04 -3.13
N LEU A 258 16.46 -22.81 -2.61
CA LEU A 258 15.95 -22.64 -1.25
C LEU A 258 17.05 -22.78 -0.19
N GLU A 259 17.99 -23.71 -0.42
CA GLU A 259 19.13 -23.92 0.47
C GLU A 259 20.00 -22.65 0.57
N ASN A 260 20.34 -22.05 -0.58
CA ASN A 260 21.13 -20.82 -0.62
C ASN A 260 20.36 -19.65 0.03
N CYS A 261 19.07 -19.54 -0.23
CA CYS A 261 18.23 -18.51 0.39
C CYS A 261 18.18 -18.67 1.92
N ARG A 262 18.05 -19.89 2.44
CA ARG A 262 18.09 -20.17 3.87
C ARG A 262 19.42 -19.80 4.50
N MET A 263 20.52 -20.14 3.86
CA MET A 263 21.86 -19.79 4.33
C MET A 263 22.07 -18.27 4.36
N GLU A 264 21.80 -17.57 3.27
CA GLU A 264 22.00 -16.12 3.18
C GLU A 264 21.13 -15.34 4.18
N VAL A 265 19.85 -15.72 4.34
CA VAL A 265 18.94 -15.08 5.32
C VAL A 265 19.43 -15.32 6.74
N ALA A 266 19.79 -16.54 7.08
CA ALA A 266 20.28 -16.87 8.42
C ALA A 266 21.57 -16.10 8.77
N GLU A 267 22.52 -16.01 7.85
CA GLU A 267 23.77 -15.26 8.05
C GLU A 267 23.53 -13.75 8.16
N ALA A 268 22.63 -13.19 7.31
CA ALA A 268 22.25 -11.78 7.39
C ALA A 268 21.63 -11.43 8.74
N GLU A 269 20.66 -12.23 9.21
CA GLU A 269 20.02 -12.02 10.51
C GLU A 269 21.02 -12.20 11.68
N ALA A 270 21.89 -13.18 11.60
CA ALA A 270 22.94 -13.40 12.60
C ALA A 270 23.91 -12.21 12.66
N MET A 271 24.29 -11.64 11.50
CA MET A 271 25.13 -10.44 11.41
C MET A 271 24.43 -9.23 12.04
N MET A 272 23.16 -8.97 11.64
CA MET A 272 22.36 -7.86 12.18
C MET A 272 22.22 -8.00 13.71
N ARG A 273 21.96 -9.19 14.22
CA ARG A 273 21.86 -9.47 15.66
C ARG A 273 23.17 -9.16 16.39
N ARG A 274 24.30 -9.68 15.90
CA ARG A 274 25.63 -9.44 16.48
C ARG A 274 26.00 -7.96 16.47
N SER A 275 25.57 -7.25 15.42
CA SER A 275 25.85 -5.83 15.27
C SER A 275 24.83 -4.94 16.00
N GLY A 276 23.80 -5.49 16.66
CA GLY A 276 22.75 -4.71 17.31
C GLY A 276 21.94 -3.83 16.37
N ILE A 277 21.82 -4.26 15.11
CA ILE A 277 21.01 -3.60 14.07
C ILE A 277 19.60 -4.11 14.22
N ARG A 278 18.61 -3.20 14.23
CA ARG A 278 17.20 -3.57 14.20
C ARG A 278 16.81 -3.97 12.78
N TRP A 279 15.91 -4.94 12.66
CA TRP A 279 15.40 -5.37 11.36
C TRP A 279 13.94 -5.80 11.44
N LEU A 280 13.29 -5.86 10.30
CA LEU A 280 11.94 -6.40 10.16
C LEU A 280 11.86 -7.37 8.97
N SER A 281 10.87 -8.25 9.01
CA SER A 281 10.55 -9.13 7.89
C SER A 281 9.58 -8.43 6.93
N THR A 282 9.91 -8.49 5.62
CA THR A 282 9.12 -7.91 4.54
C THR A 282 8.14 -8.89 3.90
N THR A 283 8.09 -10.13 4.39
CA THR A 283 7.37 -11.25 3.75
C THR A 283 5.90 -10.96 3.50
N THR A 284 5.22 -10.37 4.50
CA THR A 284 3.77 -10.12 4.48
C THR A 284 3.41 -8.65 4.64
N LYS A 285 4.41 -7.78 4.63
CA LYS A 285 4.21 -6.35 4.86
C LYS A 285 4.18 -5.57 3.57
N SER A 286 3.31 -4.59 3.48
CA SER A 286 3.32 -3.59 2.42
C SER A 286 4.53 -2.65 2.55
N ILE A 287 4.88 -1.95 1.46
CA ILE A 287 5.99 -0.97 1.46
C ILE A 287 5.71 0.17 2.44
N GLU A 288 4.45 0.56 2.56
CA GLU A 288 3.97 1.60 3.48
C GLU A 288 4.18 1.21 4.94
N GLU A 289 3.84 -0.04 5.30
CA GLU A 289 4.04 -0.57 6.66
C GLU A 289 5.53 -0.67 7.00
N ILE A 290 6.36 -1.12 6.04
CA ILE A 290 7.81 -1.19 6.19
C ILE A 290 8.38 0.20 6.42
N ALA A 291 8.03 1.17 5.57
CA ALA A 291 8.51 2.55 5.65
C ALA A 291 8.08 3.21 6.98
N THR A 292 6.82 3.03 7.37
CA THR A 292 6.31 3.57 8.65
C THR A 292 7.08 3.01 9.84
N THR A 293 7.35 1.69 9.85
CA THR A 293 8.13 1.06 10.91
C THR A 293 9.56 1.63 10.97
N ILE A 294 10.20 1.80 9.81
CA ILE A 294 11.55 2.39 9.73
C ILE A 294 11.56 3.82 10.29
N LEU A 295 10.57 4.64 9.91
CA LEU A 295 10.45 6.01 10.39
C LEU A 295 10.26 6.07 11.91
N GLN A 296 9.38 5.22 12.47
CA GLN A 296 9.18 5.14 13.92
C GLN A 296 10.47 4.84 14.69
N GLU A 297 11.33 4.02 14.11
CA GLU A 297 12.55 3.54 14.76
C GLU A 297 13.77 4.47 14.59
N ILE A 298 13.89 5.13 13.44
CA ILE A 298 15.09 5.90 13.07
C ILE A 298 14.81 7.40 13.07
N ARG A 299 13.62 7.82 12.65
CA ARG A 299 13.22 9.22 12.45
C ARG A 299 11.79 9.48 12.93
N PRO A 300 11.47 9.22 14.21
CA PRO A 300 10.09 9.40 14.72
C PRO A 300 9.59 10.83 14.52
N GLU A 301 10.50 11.83 14.50
CA GLU A 301 10.15 13.23 14.22
C GLU A 301 9.58 13.47 12.81
N ARG A 302 9.85 12.58 11.86
CA ARG A 302 9.30 12.64 10.49
C ARG A 302 7.85 12.14 10.39
N LEU A 303 7.29 11.61 11.47
CA LEU A 303 5.87 11.23 11.56
C LEU A 303 5.01 12.33 12.18
N ILE A 304 5.62 13.40 12.68
CA ILE A 304 4.96 14.57 13.24
C ILE A 304 5.11 15.69 12.21
N TYR A 305 4.01 16.11 11.61
CA TYR A 305 3.96 17.17 10.60
C TYR A 305 3.52 18.49 11.21
#